data_8941e97d5bdf99eb3f6050d7c2ad8890
#
_entry.id   8941e97d5bdf99eb3f6050d7c2ad8890
#
_cell.length_a   1.000
_cell.length_b   1.000
_cell.length_c   1.000
_cell.angle_alpha   90.00
_cell.angle_beta   90.00
_cell.angle_gamma   90.00
#
_symmetry.space_group_name_H-M   'P 1'
#
loop_
_entity.id
_entity.type
_entity.pdbx_description
1 polymer ?
#
loop_
_entity_poly.entity_id
_entity_poly.type
_entity_poly.pdbx_seq_one_letter_code
_entity_poly.pdbx_strand_id
1 'polypeptide(L)'
;TRRRQRQMSMRALVYVGSNPFFYVDKLNNSIPYLVPRASVLLQDIGRAYFDSLQIKGIPLHKIIVTSILRTKDDVAKLRTRNGNATENSCHLYGTTFDVCYNRYKTVQTAKNPRREVRNDSLKWVLSEVLRDFRERGRCLVKYEVNQGCFHITVK
;
A
#
# COMPACT_ATOMS: atom_id res chain seq x y z
N THR A 1 5.72 27.52 -8.34
CA THR A 1 4.30 27.33 -8.71
C THR A 1 3.90 25.87 -8.54
N ARG A 2 2.61 25.61 -8.38
CA ARG A 2 2.07 24.24 -8.30
C ARG A 2 2.46 23.39 -9.52
N ARG A 3 2.53 23.98 -10.70
CA ARG A 3 2.97 23.31 -11.93
C ARG A 3 4.44 22.89 -11.86
N ARG A 4 5.29 23.74 -11.31
CA ARG A 4 6.73 23.48 -11.12
C ARG A 4 6.95 22.35 -10.10
N GLN A 5 6.18 22.36 -9.00
CA GLN A 5 6.22 21.29 -7.99
C GLN A 5 5.72 19.96 -8.55
N ARG A 6 4.67 19.97 -9.38
CA ARG A 6 4.17 18.77 -10.05
C ARG A 6 5.20 18.18 -11.02
N GLN A 7 5.87 19.01 -11.82
CA GLN A 7 6.92 18.55 -12.74
C GLN A 7 8.14 18.00 -12.00
N MET A 8 8.54 18.62 -10.88
CA MET A 8 9.62 18.13 -10.03
C MET A 8 9.26 16.80 -9.36
N SER A 9 8.02 16.64 -8.89
CA SER A 9 7.52 15.39 -8.30
C SER A 9 7.49 14.26 -9.32
N MET A 10 7.05 14.51 -10.55
CA MET A 10 7.00 13.52 -11.63
C MET A 10 8.40 13.05 -12.05
N ARG A 11 9.41 13.94 -12.04
CA ARG A 11 10.81 13.60 -12.35
C ARG A 11 11.48 12.75 -11.28
N ALA A 12 10.96 12.79 -10.06
CA ALA A 12 11.50 12.06 -8.90
C ALA A 12 10.77 10.74 -8.61
N LEU A 13 9.83 10.33 -9.46
CA LEU A 13 9.09 9.07 -9.27
C LEU A 13 10.00 7.87 -9.42
N VAL A 14 9.83 6.90 -8.52
CA VAL A 14 10.56 5.64 -8.54
C VAL A 14 9.60 4.48 -8.81
N TYR A 15 10.09 3.49 -9.53
CA TYR A 15 9.36 2.26 -9.80
C TYR A 15 9.20 1.45 -8.51
N VAL A 16 8.00 0.90 -8.32
CA VAL A 16 7.67 0.04 -7.17
C VAL A 16 7.26 -1.32 -7.67
N GLY A 17 8.11 -2.31 -7.47
CA GLY A 17 7.82 -3.71 -7.81
C GLY A 17 7.73 -4.57 -6.57
N SER A 18 7.16 -5.76 -6.74
CA SER A 18 7.14 -6.78 -5.67
C SER A 18 8.56 -7.11 -5.22
N ASN A 19 8.72 -7.33 -3.91
CA ASN A 19 9.99 -7.68 -3.30
C ASN A 19 9.76 -8.69 -2.15
N PRO A 20 10.79 -9.08 -1.38
CA PRO A 20 10.60 -10.03 -0.29
C PRO A 20 9.61 -9.60 0.80
N PHE A 21 9.30 -8.31 0.92
CA PHE A 21 8.49 -7.77 2.03
C PHE A 21 7.06 -7.40 1.64
N PHE A 22 6.81 -7.11 0.37
CA PHE A 22 5.46 -6.82 -0.12
C PHE A 22 5.26 -7.30 -1.55
N TYR A 23 4.01 -7.53 -1.90
CA TYR A 23 3.58 -7.95 -3.22
C TYR A 23 2.78 -6.83 -3.87
N VAL A 24 3.08 -6.52 -5.12
CA VAL A 24 2.28 -5.57 -5.91
C VAL A 24 1.36 -6.37 -6.83
N ASP A 25 0.07 -6.23 -6.61
CA ASP A 25 -0.96 -6.90 -7.41
C ASP A 25 -0.99 -6.33 -8.83
N LYS A 26 -1.65 -7.04 -9.76
CA LYS A 26 -1.86 -6.51 -11.11
C LYS A 26 -2.64 -5.20 -11.01
N LEU A 27 -2.03 -4.09 -11.46
CA LEU A 27 -2.62 -2.77 -11.40
C LEU A 27 -3.48 -2.53 -12.65
N ASN A 28 -4.79 -2.34 -12.45
CA ASN A 28 -5.72 -2.10 -13.55
C ASN A 28 -5.99 -0.62 -13.80
N ASN A 29 -5.98 0.20 -12.75
CA ASN A 29 -6.31 1.62 -12.78
C ASN A 29 -5.22 2.48 -12.14
N SER A 30 -4.00 2.00 -12.13
CA SER A 30 -2.85 2.73 -11.60
C SER A 30 -1.56 2.17 -12.20
N ILE A 31 -0.47 2.92 -12.05
CA ILE A 31 0.87 2.54 -12.50
C ILE A 31 1.83 2.48 -11.30
N PRO A 32 2.88 1.62 -11.34
CA PRO A 32 3.68 1.29 -10.15
C PRO A 32 4.78 2.32 -9.88
N TYR A 33 4.42 3.57 -9.63
CA TYR A 33 5.38 4.64 -9.34
C TYR A 33 4.96 5.44 -8.12
N LEU A 34 5.92 5.74 -7.25
CA LEU A 34 5.77 6.58 -6.06
C LEU A 34 6.89 7.62 -5.99
N VAL A 35 6.64 8.73 -5.29
CA VAL A 35 7.72 9.62 -4.88
C VAL A 35 8.66 8.86 -3.93
N PRO A 36 9.98 9.19 -3.88
CA PRO A 36 10.95 8.43 -3.09
C PRO A 36 10.54 8.22 -1.63
N ARG A 37 10.05 9.26 -0.94
CA ARG A 37 9.67 9.12 0.48
C ARG A 37 8.47 8.19 0.69
N ALA A 38 7.55 8.11 -0.27
CA ALA A 38 6.42 7.17 -0.22
C ALA A 38 6.89 5.73 -0.46
N SER A 39 7.84 5.54 -1.38
CA SER A 39 8.47 4.23 -1.62
C SER A 39 9.21 3.73 -0.37
N VAL A 40 9.94 4.59 0.32
CA VAL A 40 10.60 4.26 1.58
C VAL A 40 9.58 3.90 2.65
N LEU A 41 8.49 4.65 2.75
CA LEU A 41 7.40 4.35 3.69
C LEU A 41 6.81 2.96 3.46
N LEU A 42 6.51 2.62 2.21
CA LEU A 42 5.97 1.30 1.87
C LEU A 42 6.93 0.18 2.26
N GLN A 43 8.21 0.33 1.97
CA GLN A 43 9.24 -0.63 2.34
C GLN A 43 9.32 -0.79 3.86
N ASP A 44 9.31 0.31 4.60
CA ASP A 44 9.37 0.29 6.06
C ASP A 44 8.13 -0.37 6.67
N ILE A 45 6.95 -0.13 6.11
CA ILE A 45 5.72 -0.80 6.53
C ILE A 45 5.82 -2.32 6.31
N GLY A 46 6.30 -2.74 5.14
CA GLY A 46 6.48 -4.16 4.84
C GLY A 46 7.43 -4.85 5.81
N ARG A 47 8.56 -4.22 6.12
CA ARG A 47 9.53 -4.73 7.10
C ARG A 47 8.97 -4.78 8.51
N ALA A 48 8.31 -3.72 8.94
CA ALA A 48 7.69 -3.66 10.27
C ALA A 48 6.60 -4.72 10.44
N TYR A 49 5.84 -4.97 9.38
CA TYR A 49 4.84 -6.02 9.38
C TYR A 49 5.47 -7.41 9.57
N PHE A 50 6.55 -7.71 8.85
CA PHE A 50 7.29 -8.96 9.03
C PHE A 50 7.83 -9.10 10.45
N ASP A 51 8.43 -8.05 10.99
CA ASP A 51 8.95 -8.06 12.36
C ASP A 51 7.84 -8.34 13.38
N SER A 52 6.69 -7.70 13.20
CA SER A 52 5.53 -7.90 14.09
C SER A 52 4.99 -9.33 14.03
N LEU A 53 4.90 -9.91 12.83
CA LEU A 53 4.49 -11.31 12.66
C LEU A 53 5.47 -12.26 13.35
N GLN A 54 6.78 -12.05 13.18
CA GLN A 54 7.80 -12.88 13.83
C GLN A 54 7.72 -12.80 15.35
N ILE A 55 7.59 -11.60 15.91
CA ILE A 55 7.48 -11.41 17.37
C ILE A 55 6.25 -12.14 17.92
N LYS A 56 5.15 -12.15 17.18
CA LYS A 56 3.90 -12.82 17.58
C LYS A 56 3.87 -14.32 17.27
N GLY A 57 4.91 -14.85 16.64
CA GLY A 57 4.97 -16.27 16.23
C GLY A 57 3.99 -16.63 15.13
N ILE A 58 3.58 -15.66 14.32
CA ILE A 58 2.68 -15.84 13.18
C ILE A 58 3.52 -16.10 11.93
N PRO A 59 3.17 -17.08 11.08
CA PRO A 59 3.86 -17.31 9.81
C PRO A 59 3.89 -16.07 8.95
N LEU A 60 5.00 -15.86 8.22
CA LEU A 60 5.19 -14.67 7.41
C LEU A 60 4.20 -14.60 6.25
N HIS A 61 3.61 -13.43 6.08
CA HIS A 61 2.74 -13.07 4.97
C HIS A 61 3.12 -11.69 4.48
N LYS A 62 3.10 -11.49 3.17
CA LYS A 62 3.35 -10.18 2.56
C LYS A 62 2.05 -9.41 2.47
N ILE A 63 2.11 -8.11 2.73
CA ILE A 63 1.02 -7.20 2.38
C ILE A 63 0.89 -7.11 0.86
N ILE A 64 -0.31 -6.84 0.37
CA ILE A 64 -0.60 -6.73 -1.07
C ILE A 64 -0.97 -5.28 -1.39
N VAL A 65 -0.17 -4.65 -2.24
CA VAL A 65 -0.44 -3.30 -2.75
C VAL A 65 -1.38 -3.41 -3.95
N THR A 66 -2.51 -2.74 -3.92
CA THR A 66 -3.57 -2.87 -4.92
C THR A 66 -3.74 -1.65 -5.81
N SER A 67 -3.23 -0.48 -5.39
CA SER A 67 -3.28 0.75 -6.19
C SER A 67 -2.14 1.68 -5.79
N ILE A 68 -1.58 2.38 -6.77
CA ILE A 68 -0.45 3.29 -6.55
C ILE A 68 -0.72 4.62 -7.25
N LEU A 69 0.08 5.01 -8.24
CA LEU A 69 -0.10 6.27 -8.97
C LEU A 69 -1.23 6.13 -9.99
N ARG A 70 -2.16 7.08 -10.00
CA ARG A 70 -3.21 7.18 -11.02
C ARG A 70 -2.97 8.38 -11.92
N THR A 71 -3.16 8.18 -13.23
CA THR A 71 -3.26 9.27 -14.19
C THR A 71 -4.67 9.87 -14.14
N LYS A 72 -4.86 11.04 -14.74
CA LYS A 72 -6.21 11.64 -14.86
C LYS A 72 -7.16 10.73 -15.64
N ASP A 73 -6.65 10.02 -16.66
CA ASP A 73 -7.45 9.07 -17.43
C ASP A 73 -7.87 7.86 -16.59
N ASP A 74 -6.99 7.35 -15.73
CA ASP A 74 -7.32 6.27 -14.81
C ASP A 74 -8.43 6.68 -13.84
N VAL A 75 -8.39 7.89 -13.31
CA VAL A 75 -9.42 8.42 -12.40
C VAL A 75 -10.75 8.56 -13.14
N ALA A 76 -10.75 9.04 -14.37
CA ALA A 76 -11.97 9.16 -15.18
C ALA A 76 -12.62 7.79 -15.44
N LYS A 77 -11.83 6.77 -15.80
CA LYS A 77 -12.31 5.39 -15.99
C LYS A 77 -12.85 4.80 -14.68
N LEU A 78 -12.20 5.07 -13.57
CA LEU A 78 -12.61 4.58 -12.27
C LEU A 78 -13.94 5.22 -11.83
N ARG A 79 -14.17 6.49 -12.12
CA ARG A 79 -15.44 7.19 -11.81
C ARG A 79 -16.64 6.63 -12.56
N THR A 80 -16.46 6.12 -13.76
CA THR A 80 -17.54 5.45 -14.51
C THR A 80 -17.96 4.13 -13.87
N ARG A 81 -17.07 3.48 -13.10
CA ARG A 81 -17.30 2.22 -12.40
C ARG A 81 -17.59 2.39 -10.92
N ASN A 82 -17.05 3.45 -10.31
CA ASN A 82 -17.11 3.71 -8.88
C ASN A 82 -17.24 5.21 -8.63
N GLY A 83 -18.42 5.65 -8.23
CA GLY A 83 -18.69 7.06 -7.96
C GLY A 83 -17.92 7.68 -6.80
N ASN A 84 -17.19 6.86 -6.01
CA ASN A 84 -16.36 7.35 -4.91
C ASN A 84 -14.99 7.86 -5.37
N ALA A 85 -14.56 7.57 -6.59
CA ALA A 85 -13.33 8.10 -7.14
C ALA A 85 -13.50 9.59 -7.48
N THR A 86 -12.54 10.43 -7.07
CA THR A 86 -12.56 11.87 -7.31
C THR A 86 -11.50 12.28 -8.33
N GLU A 87 -11.73 13.37 -9.07
CA GLU A 87 -10.77 13.92 -10.03
C GLU A 87 -9.47 14.37 -9.38
N ASN A 88 -9.51 14.71 -8.07
CA ASN A 88 -8.38 15.19 -7.29
C ASN A 88 -7.87 14.13 -6.31
N SER A 89 -7.92 12.86 -6.70
CA SER A 89 -7.40 11.77 -5.87
C SER A 89 -5.94 12.01 -5.47
N CYS A 90 -5.60 11.69 -4.21
CA CYS A 90 -4.21 11.74 -3.70
C CYS A 90 -3.27 10.82 -4.50
N HIS A 91 -3.80 9.78 -5.15
CA HIS A 91 -3.03 8.90 -6.02
C HIS A 91 -2.43 9.61 -7.24
N LEU A 92 -2.98 10.78 -7.65
CA LEU A 92 -2.43 11.57 -8.75
C LEU A 92 -1.03 12.13 -8.48
N TYR A 93 -0.63 12.21 -7.22
CA TYR A 93 0.64 12.86 -6.82
C TYR A 93 1.76 11.88 -6.49
N GLY A 94 1.50 10.59 -6.58
CA GLY A 94 2.51 9.57 -6.22
C GLY A 94 2.85 9.52 -4.74
N THR A 95 2.00 10.06 -3.88
CA THR A 95 2.20 10.11 -2.43
C THR A 95 1.34 9.10 -1.67
N THR A 96 0.49 8.39 -2.39
CA THR A 96 -0.53 7.51 -1.80
C THR A 96 -0.51 6.13 -2.46
N PHE A 97 -0.70 5.12 -1.64
CA PHE A 97 -0.87 3.73 -2.11
C PHE A 97 -1.93 3.03 -1.25
N ASP A 98 -2.60 2.06 -1.85
CA ASP A 98 -3.60 1.23 -1.17
C ASP A 98 -3.02 -0.14 -0.86
N VAL A 99 -3.26 -0.61 0.36
CA VAL A 99 -2.88 -1.95 0.82
C VAL A 99 -4.13 -2.72 1.20
N CYS A 100 -4.32 -3.88 0.60
CA CYS A 100 -5.44 -4.77 0.90
C CYS A 100 -5.36 -5.28 2.34
N TYR A 101 -6.48 -5.34 3.05
CA TYR A 101 -6.50 -5.89 4.42
C TYR A 101 -7.20 -7.23 4.53
N ASN A 102 -7.81 -7.73 3.48
CA ASN A 102 -8.53 -9.00 3.46
C ASN A 102 -7.86 -10.09 2.61
N ARG A 103 -6.70 -9.81 2.05
CA ARG A 103 -5.85 -10.76 1.33
C ARG A 103 -4.37 -10.52 1.67
N TYR A 104 -3.61 -11.59 1.74
CA TYR A 104 -2.17 -11.53 2.03
C TYR A 104 -1.47 -12.60 1.20
N LYS A 105 -0.22 -12.34 0.86
CA LYS A 105 0.60 -13.29 0.09
C LYS A 105 1.42 -14.14 1.04
N THR A 106 1.16 -15.44 1.08
CA THR A 106 1.89 -16.37 1.93
C THR A 106 3.35 -16.47 1.53
N VAL A 107 4.24 -16.44 2.52
CA VAL A 107 5.64 -16.79 2.34
C VAL A 107 5.81 -18.24 2.78
N GLN A 108 6.08 -19.13 1.82
CA GLN A 108 6.28 -20.55 2.10
C GLN A 108 7.69 -20.97 1.74
N THR A 109 8.31 -21.80 2.59
CA THR A 109 9.51 -22.54 2.27
C THR A 109 9.21 -24.03 2.31
N ALA A 110 9.97 -24.85 1.56
CA ALA A 110 9.81 -26.29 1.54
C ALA A 110 9.96 -26.93 2.93
N LYS A 111 10.67 -26.27 3.86
CA LYS A 111 10.92 -26.75 5.23
C LYS A 111 9.88 -26.31 6.25
N ASN A 112 9.06 -25.32 5.93
CA ASN A 112 8.03 -24.79 6.83
C ASN A 112 6.69 -24.81 6.12
N PRO A 113 5.94 -25.93 6.23
CA PRO A 113 4.59 -25.98 5.70
C PRO A 113 3.72 -24.90 6.38
N ARG A 114 2.86 -24.30 5.60
CA ARG A 114 1.99 -23.21 6.04
C ARG A 114 1.09 -23.66 7.18
N ARG A 115 1.16 -22.99 8.32
CA ARG A 115 0.08 -23.00 9.30
C ARG A 115 -1.02 -22.06 8.80
N GLU A 116 -2.25 -22.52 8.80
CA GLU A 116 -3.39 -21.70 8.40
C GLU A 116 -3.56 -20.54 9.38
N VAL A 117 -3.63 -19.31 8.84
CA VAL A 117 -3.83 -18.08 9.62
C VAL A 117 -5.01 -17.33 9.04
N ARG A 118 -5.95 -16.93 9.90
CA ARG A 118 -7.13 -16.17 9.48
C ARG A 118 -6.73 -14.76 9.06
N ASN A 119 -7.35 -14.25 8.01
CA ASN A 119 -7.13 -12.89 7.53
C ASN A 119 -7.41 -11.82 8.59
N ASP A 120 -8.35 -12.07 9.50
CA ASP A 120 -8.66 -11.17 10.60
C ASP A 120 -7.46 -10.97 11.53
N SER A 121 -6.71 -12.02 11.82
CA SER A 121 -5.49 -11.94 12.64
C SER A 121 -4.40 -11.14 11.91
N LEU A 122 -4.21 -11.39 10.63
CA LEU A 122 -3.25 -10.66 9.79
C LEU A 122 -3.61 -9.18 9.66
N LYS A 123 -4.88 -8.88 9.46
CA LYS A 123 -5.40 -7.51 9.43
C LYS A 123 -5.14 -6.77 10.74
N TRP A 124 -5.34 -7.46 11.86
CA TRP A 124 -5.13 -6.85 13.18
C TRP A 124 -3.67 -6.43 13.39
N VAL A 125 -2.72 -7.31 13.01
CA VAL A 125 -1.29 -7.00 13.06
C VAL A 125 -0.95 -5.83 12.15
N LEU A 126 -1.47 -5.81 10.93
CA LEU A 126 -1.27 -4.71 9.99
C LEU A 126 -1.83 -3.40 10.53
N SER A 127 -2.99 -3.44 11.16
CA SER A 127 -3.61 -2.26 11.78
C SER A 127 -2.74 -1.66 12.88
N GLU A 128 -2.11 -2.51 13.71
CA GLU A 128 -1.16 -2.06 14.74
C GLU A 128 0.07 -1.39 14.13
N VAL A 129 0.63 -1.99 13.09
CA VAL A 129 1.80 -1.43 12.39
C VAL A 129 1.47 -0.07 11.80
N LEU A 130 0.35 0.05 11.11
CA LEU A 130 -0.08 1.32 10.50
C LEU A 130 -0.37 2.39 11.55
N ARG A 131 -0.95 2.01 12.67
CA ARG A 131 -1.18 2.91 13.80
C ARG A 131 0.13 3.49 14.33
N ASP A 132 1.16 2.66 14.48
CA ASP A 132 2.49 3.11 14.92
C ASP A 132 3.08 4.14 13.95
N PHE A 133 3.03 3.86 12.66
CA PHE A 133 3.53 4.80 11.64
C PHE A 133 2.75 6.11 11.63
N ARG A 134 1.43 6.05 11.81
CA ARG A 134 0.59 7.24 11.91
C ARG A 134 0.93 8.07 13.15
N GLU A 135 1.08 7.43 14.30
CA GLU A 135 1.43 8.11 15.58
C GLU A 135 2.82 8.75 15.51
N ARG A 136 3.76 8.15 14.79
CA ARG A 136 5.08 8.74 14.54
C ARG A 136 5.06 9.88 13.52
N GLY A 137 3.91 10.21 12.96
CA GLY A 137 3.77 11.28 11.98
C GLY A 137 4.32 10.97 10.59
N ARG A 138 4.50 9.70 10.25
CA ARG A 138 5.04 9.29 8.95
C ARG A 138 4.01 9.21 7.84
N CYS A 139 2.75 9.00 8.19
CA CYS A 139 1.68 8.84 7.21
C CYS A 139 0.31 9.19 7.79
N LEU A 140 -0.63 9.37 6.86
CA LEU A 140 -2.05 9.35 7.12
C LEU A 140 -2.58 8.01 6.67
N VAL A 141 -3.56 7.45 7.39
CA VAL A 141 -4.18 6.17 7.07
C VAL A 141 -5.68 6.34 7.04
N LYS A 142 -6.31 5.95 5.94
CA LYS A 142 -7.77 5.93 5.80
C LYS A 142 -8.23 4.49 5.59
N TYR A 143 -9.23 4.09 6.37
CA TYR A 143 -9.84 2.76 6.26
C TYR A 143 -10.98 2.80 5.24
N GLU A 144 -10.78 2.14 4.10
CA GLU A 144 -11.76 2.07 3.01
C GLU A 144 -12.52 0.75 3.05
N VAL A 145 -13.68 0.75 3.72
CA VAL A 145 -14.49 -0.45 3.96
C VAL A 145 -15.00 -1.05 2.65
N ASN A 146 -15.48 -0.21 1.74
CA ASN A 146 -16.10 -0.68 0.48
C ASN A 146 -15.08 -1.30 -0.49
N GLN A 147 -13.81 -0.94 -0.37
CA GLN A 147 -12.74 -1.43 -1.25
C GLN A 147 -11.86 -2.47 -0.58
N GLY A 148 -12.04 -2.71 0.72
CA GLY A 148 -11.24 -3.67 1.46
C GLY A 148 -9.75 -3.31 1.56
N CYS A 149 -9.44 -2.03 1.67
CA CYS A 149 -8.06 -1.56 1.73
C CYS A 149 -7.83 -0.43 2.75
N PHE A 150 -6.56 -0.30 3.14
CA PHE A 150 -6.05 0.89 3.82
C PHE A 150 -5.47 1.84 2.77
N HIS A 151 -5.93 3.07 2.79
CA HIS A 151 -5.44 4.15 1.94
C HIS A 151 -4.37 4.92 2.72
N ILE A 152 -3.13 4.86 2.27
CA ILE A 152 -1.96 5.34 3.01
C ILE A 152 -1.31 6.48 2.23
N THR A 153 -1.20 7.64 2.86
CA THR A 153 -0.58 8.82 2.28
C THR A 153 0.65 9.21 3.10
N VAL A 154 1.80 9.34 2.45
CA VAL A 154 3.04 9.77 3.10
C VAL A 154 2.95 11.24 3.55
N LYS A 155 3.51 11.52 4.71
CA LYS A 155 3.68 12.89 5.19
C LYS A 155 5.01 13.48 4.80
#